data_b8fe2321aa4f5d27a9278878922ce51c
#
_entry.id   b8fe2321aa4f5d27a9278878922ce51c
#
_cell.length_a   1.000
_cell.length_b   1.000
_cell.length_c   1.000
_cell.angle_alpha   90.00
_cell.angle_beta   90.00
_cell.angle_gamma   90.00
#
_symmetry.space_group_name_H-M   'P 1'
#
loop_
_entity.id
_entity.type
_entity.pdbx_description
1 polymer ?
#
loop_
_entity_poly.entity_id
_entity_poly.type
_entity_poly.pdbx_seq_one_letter_code
_entity_poly.pdbx_strand_id
1 'polypeptide(L)'
;MIGTHSGTFQCDEALGCWLLRQHPDFANAKIVRSRDNHVLDQLDIVIDVGGVYDPAKLRFDHHQRGAPDVHTAVAMMWHRPTLARHVVVSRCRSIGLGLHRSAPSEYCSV
;
A
#
# COMPACT_ATOMS: atom_id res chain seq x y z
N MET A 1 -9.80 -7.58 -2.60
CA MET A 1 -9.62 -7.92 -1.17
C MET A 1 -8.21 -7.54 -0.74
N ILE A 2 -8.03 -7.03 0.48
CA ILE A 2 -6.75 -6.68 1.07
C ILE A 2 -6.39 -7.75 2.10
N GLY A 3 -5.20 -8.34 1.98
CA GLY A 3 -4.67 -9.31 2.94
C GLY A 3 -3.68 -8.66 3.90
N THR A 4 -3.73 -9.07 5.18
CA THR A 4 -2.73 -8.71 6.18
C THR A 4 -2.64 -9.78 7.27
N HIS A 5 -1.68 -9.65 8.20
CA HIS A 5 -1.47 -10.65 9.22
C HIS A 5 -2.63 -10.74 10.23
N SER A 6 -2.83 -11.91 10.79
CA SER A 6 -3.67 -12.15 11.96
C SER A 6 -2.84 -11.98 13.25
N GLY A 7 -3.52 -11.68 14.35
CA GLY A 7 -2.91 -11.48 15.67
C GLY A 7 -3.08 -10.04 16.16
N THR A 8 -2.13 -9.56 16.95
CA THR A 8 -2.15 -8.20 17.52
C THR A 8 -2.09 -7.15 16.41
N PHE A 9 -2.89 -6.10 16.53
CA PHE A 9 -2.84 -4.96 15.62
C PHE A 9 -1.55 -4.16 15.84
N GLN A 10 -0.92 -3.80 14.73
CA GLN A 10 0.24 -2.94 14.69
C GLN A 10 -0.08 -1.68 13.86
N CYS A 11 0.76 -0.68 13.96
CA CYS A 11 0.55 0.58 13.23
C CYS A 11 0.71 0.40 11.72
N ASP A 12 1.60 -0.49 11.32
CA ASP A 12 1.99 -0.65 9.91
C ASP A 12 0.85 -1.22 9.06
N GLU A 13 0.27 -2.36 9.44
CA GLU A 13 -0.85 -2.92 8.70
C GLU A 13 -2.11 -2.04 8.79
N ALA A 14 -2.34 -1.39 9.95
CA ALA A 14 -3.49 -0.53 10.12
C ALA A 14 -3.41 0.70 9.21
N LEU A 15 -2.26 1.37 9.17
CA LEU A 15 -2.01 2.51 8.29
C LEU A 15 -2.02 2.08 6.82
N GLY A 16 -1.41 0.94 6.50
CA GLY A 16 -1.39 0.38 5.15
C GLY A 16 -2.79 0.11 4.61
N CYS A 17 -3.63 -0.57 5.39
CA CYS A 17 -5.02 -0.82 5.03
C CYS A 17 -5.82 0.47 4.85
N TRP A 18 -5.61 1.46 5.74
CA TRP A 18 -6.28 2.75 5.64
C TRP A 18 -5.88 3.50 4.36
N LEU A 19 -4.58 3.55 4.04
CA LEU A 19 -4.08 4.18 2.82
C LEU A 19 -4.61 3.49 1.56
N LEU A 20 -4.62 2.16 1.51
CA LEU A 20 -5.18 1.41 0.40
C LEU A 20 -6.65 1.75 0.17
N ARG A 21 -7.43 1.92 1.22
CA ARG A 21 -8.84 2.31 1.11
C ARG A 21 -9.07 3.72 0.57
N GLN A 22 -8.02 4.56 0.49
CA GLN A 22 -8.10 5.84 -0.23
C GLN A 22 -7.96 5.65 -1.75
N HIS A 23 -7.52 4.48 -2.22
CA HIS A 23 -7.43 4.18 -3.64
C HIS A 23 -8.79 3.68 -4.17
N PRO A 24 -9.28 4.15 -5.33
CA PRO A 24 -10.60 3.77 -5.87
C PRO A 24 -10.81 2.25 -5.97
N ASP A 25 -9.79 1.51 -6.41
CA ASP A 25 -9.86 0.07 -6.60
C ASP A 25 -10.01 -0.72 -5.28
N PHE A 26 -9.62 -0.11 -4.16
CA PHE A 26 -9.63 -0.73 -2.83
C PHE A 26 -10.55 -0.04 -1.82
N ALA A 27 -11.27 1.03 -2.21
CA ALA A 27 -12.11 1.82 -1.31
C ALA A 27 -13.13 0.96 -0.54
N ASN A 28 -13.71 -0.03 -1.22
CA ASN A 28 -14.68 -0.97 -0.65
C ASN A 28 -14.09 -2.37 -0.43
N ALA A 29 -12.76 -2.51 -0.49
CA ALA A 29 -12.12 -3.81 -0.36
C ALA A 29 -12.32 -4.39 1.04
N LYS A 30 -12.67 -5.67 1.09
CA LYS A 30 -12.72 -6.44 2.32
C LYS A 30 -11.32 -6.72 2.81
N ILE A 31 -11.05 -6.50 4.10
CA ILE A 31 -9.79 -6.85 4.74
C ILE A 31 -9.89 -8.29 5.26
N VAL A 32 -8.93 -9.12 4.87
CA VAL A 32 -8.78 -10.52 5.30
C VAL A 32 -7.49 -10.63 6.10
N ARG A 33 -7.60 -11.09 7.34
CA ARG A 33 -6.46 -11.27 8.24
C ARG A 33 -6.08 -12.74 8.33
N SER A 34 -4.91 -13.11 7.82
CA SER A 34 -4.42 -14.48 7.81
C SER A 34 -2.89 -14.51 7.84
N ARG A 35 -2.31 -15.66 8.24
CA ARG A 35 -0.89 -16.00 8.06
C ARG A 35 -0.74 -17.25 7.19
N ASP A 36 -1.85 -17.79 6.68
CA ASP A 36 -1.85 -18.92 5.77
C ASP A 36 -1.63 -18.42 4.34
N ASN A 37 -0.52 -18.82 3.74
CA ASN A 37 -0.15 -18.44 2.39
C ASN A 37 -1.19 -18.87 1.35
N HIS A 38 -1.87 -20.00 1.54
CA HIS A 38 -2.94 -20.42 0.62
C HIS A 38 -4.12 -19.45 0.60
N VAL A 39 -4.39 -18.81 1.73
CA VAL A 39 -5.41 -17.75 1.81
C VAL A 39 -4.89 -16.46 1.21
N LEU A 40 -3.65 -16.07 1.53
CA LEU A 40 -3.02 -14.83 1.07
C LEU A 40 -2.85 -14.80 -0.45
N ASP A 41 -2.52 -15.93 -1.06
CA ASP A 41 -2.32 -16.05 -2.51
C ASP A 41 -3.58 -15.77 -3.34
N GLN A 42 -4.76 -15.91 -2.73
CA GLN A 42 -6.05 -15.63 -3.38
C GLN A 42 -6.49 -14.17 -3.30
N LEU A 43 -5.72 -13.31 -2.60
CA LEU A 43 -6.09 -11.93 -2.36
C LEU A 43 -5.45 -10.99 -3.38
N ASP A 44 -6.12 -9.89 -3.69
CA ASP A 44 -5.69 -8.95 -4.72
C ASP A 44 -4.39 -8.23 -4.34
N ILE A 45 -4.28 -7.82 -3.07
CA ILE A 45 -3.09 -7.17 -2.51
C ILE A 45 -2.83 -7.71 -1.11
N VAL A 46 -1.57 -7.92 -0.78
CA VAL A 46 -1.14 -8.39 0.54
C VAL A 46 -0.09 -7.45 1.10
N ILE A 47 -0.26 -7.03 2.35
CA ILE A 47 0.61 -6.11 3.05
C ILE A 47 1.01 -6.66 4.43
N ASP A 48 2.25 -6.44 4.82
CA ASP A 48 2.81 -6.73 6.14
C ASP A 48 2.70 -8.20 6.58
N VAL A 49 2.68 -9.13 5.60
CA VAL A 49 2.62 -10.58 5.86
C VAL A 49 3.02 -11.38 4.62
N GLY A 50 3.48 -12.60 4.86
CA GLY A 50 3.77 -13.59 3.82
C GLY A 50 5.24 -13.69 3.43
N GLY A 51 6.10 -12.80 3.93
CA GLY A 51 7.55 -12.84 3.69
C GLY A 51 7.95 -12.56 2.24
N VAL A 52 7.11 -11.87 1.46
CA VAL A 52 7.34 -11.61 0.04
C VAL A 52 7.23 -10.13 -0.26
N TYR A 53 8.27 -9.60 -0.94
CA TYR A 53 8.21 -8.30 -1.59
C TYR A 53 8.22 -8.50 -3.11
N ASP A 54 7.04 -8.40 -3.73
CA ASP A 54 6.84 -8.50 -5.18
C ASP A 54 5.79 -7.47 -5.62
N PRO A 55 6.21 -6.25 -5.98
CA PRO A 55 5.29 -5.20 -6.41
C PRO A 55 4.48 -5.55 -7.67
N ALA A 56 4.97 -6.47 -8.52
CA ALA A 56 4.24 -6.89 -9.71
C ALA A 56 3.00 -7.71 -9.35
N LYS A 57 3.08 -8.47 -8.26
CA LYS A 57 1.98 -9.27 -7.72
C LYS A 57 1.24 -8.59 -6.57
N LEU A 58 1.54 -7.33 -6.28
CA LEU A 58 0.98 -6.57 -5.16
C LEU A 58 1.22 -7.26 -3.79
N ARG A 59 2.46 -7.71 -3.56
CA ARG A 59 2.92 -8.29 -2.30
C ARG A 59 3.93 -7.36 -1.66
N PHE A 60 3.66 -6.90 -0.46
CA PHE A 60 4.42 -5.87 0.24
C PHE A 60 4.67 -6.27 1.69
N ASP A 61 5.64 -7.14 1.89
CA ASP A 61 6.12 -7.51 3.21
C ASP A 61 7.59 -7.12 3.36
N HIS A 62 8.00 -6.67 4.54
CA HIS A 62 9.36 -6.25 4.84
C HIS A 62 10.08 -7.20 5.81
N HIS A 63 9.43 -8.25 6.28
CA HIS A 63 9.98 -9.16 7.30
C HIS A 63 11.00 -10.17 6.76
N GLN A 64 11.16 -10.31 5.44
CA GLN A 64 12.13 -11.24 4.87
C GLN A 64 13.56 -10.70 4.97
N ARG A 65 14.54 -11.64 5.08
CA ARG A 65 15.96 -11.28 5.02
C ARG A 65 16.31 -10.64 3.69
N GLY A 66 16.99 -9.49 3.72
CA GLY A 66 17.38 -8.77 2.50
C GLY A 66 16.25 -7.96 1.88
N ALA A 67 15.16 -7.70 2.62
CA ALA A 67 14.21 -6.67 2.24
C ALA A 67 14.96 -5.34 1.97
N PRO A 68 14.50 -4.51 1.04
CA PRO A 68 15.01 -3.15 0.88
C PRO A 68 14.98 -2.43 2.24
N ASP A 69 15.92 -1.50 2.50
CA ASP A 69 16.00 -0.70 3.75
C ASP A 69 14.76 0.18 4.02
N VAL A 70 13.62 -0.26 3.58
CA VAL A 70 12.32 0.37 3.77
C VAL A 70 11.60 -0.36 4.89
N HIS A 71 11.60 0.25 6.05
CA HIS A 71 11.20 -0.37 7.31
C HIS A 71 9.68 -0.53 7.52
N THR A 72 8.85 -0.30 6.50
CA THR A 72 7.40 -0.47 6.62
C THR A 72 6.76 -0.93 5.32
N ALA A 73 5.74 -1.78 5.42
CA ALA A 73 4.92 -2.18 4.26
C ALA A 73 4.28 -0.96 3.57
N VAL A 74 3.95 0.07 4.34
CA VAL A 74 3.41 1.34 3.84
C VAL A 74 4.38 2.06 2.93
N ALA A 75 5.65 2.18 3.33
CA ALA A 75 6.66 2.83 2.52
C ALA A 75 6.95 2.05 1.23
N MET A 76 6.92 0.71 1.29
CA MET A 76 7.04 -0.15 0.11
C MET A 76 5.91 0.05 -0.90
N MET A 77 4.68 0.23 -0.43
CA MET A 77 3.54 0.55 -1.29
C MET A 77 3.67 1.94 -1.94
N TRP A 78 4.22 2.91 -1.18
CA TRP A 78 4.38 4.30 -1.65
C TRP A 78 5.34 4.42 -2.84
N HIS A 79 6.32 3.54 -2.95
CA HIS A 79 7.22 3.49 -4.09
C HIS A 79 6.55 3.03 -5.41
N ARG A 80 5.26 2.67 -5.38
CA ARG A 80 4.50 2.42 -6.60
C ARG A 80 3.81 3.70 -7.10
N PRO A 81 4.25 4.28 -8.23
CA PRO A 81 3.69 5.55 -8.73
C PRO A 81 2.18 5.52 -8.96
N THR A 82 1.63 4.36 -9.30
CA THR A 82 0.19 4.18 -9.53
C THR A 82 -0.63 4.24 -8.24
N LEU A 83 -0.15 3.64 -7.15
CA LEU A 83 -0.83 3.69 -5.84
C LEU A 83 -0.69 5.07 -5.19
N ALA A 84 0.51 5.65 -5.21
CA ALA A 84 0.80 6.95 -4.62
C ALA A 84 0.01 8.10 -5.29
N ARG A 85 -0.09 8.13 -6.60
CA ARG A 85 -0.78 9.20 -7.34
C ARG A 85 -2.25 9.32 -6.99
N HIS A 86 -2.96 8.21 -6.77
CA HIS A 86 -4.39 8.25 -6.45
C HIS A 86 -4.68 8.76 -5.05
N VAL A 87 -3.85 8.40 -4.06
CA VAL A 87 -4.02 8.86 -2.68
C VAL A 87 -3.83 10.38 -2.58
N VAL A 88 -2.81 10.93 -3.24
CA VAL A 88 -2.54 12.39 -3.23
C VAL A 88 -3.64 13.15 -3.97
N VAL A 89 -4.05 12.71 -5.16
CA VAL A 89 -5.03 13.41 -5.99
C VAL A 89 -6.44 13.38 -5.37
N SER A 90 -6.85 12.26 -4.77
CA SER A 90 -8.18 12.17 -4.15
C SER A 90 -8.30 13.08 -2.93
N ARG A 91 -7.23 13.22 -2.12
CA ARG A 91 -7.24 14.14 -0.99
C ARG A 91 -7.21 15.62 -1.39
N CYS A 92 -6.46 15.99 -2.43
CA CYS A 92 -6.48 17.36 -2.93
C CYS A 92 -7.87 17.78 -3.42
N ARG A 93 -8.64 16.86 -3.99
CA ARG A 93 -10.04 17.13 -4.39
C ARG A 93 -11.00 17.31 -3.21
N SER A 94 -10.83 16.53 -2.16
CA SER A 94 -11.73 16.59 -0.99
C SER A 94 -11.52 17.82 -0.10
N ILE A 95 -10.35 18.46 -0.15
CA ILE A 95 -10.06 19.70 0.59
C ILE A 95 -10.16 20.97 -0.29
N GLY A 96 -10.73 20.87 -1.51
CA GLY A 96 -10.99 22.02 -2.38
C GLY A 96 -9.75 22.71 -2.95
N LEU A 97 -8.57 22.15 -2.79
CA LEU A 97 -7.35 22.64 -3.42
C LEU A 97 -7.35 22.22 -4.89
N GLY A 98 -7.79 23.12 -5.77
CA GLY A 98 -7.68 22.97 -7.21
C GLY A 98 -6.20 22.82 -7.60
N LEU A 99 -5.83 21.65 -8.08
CA LEU A 99 -4.53 21.44 -8.69
C LEU A 99 -4.50 22.22 -10.01
N HIS A 100 -3.83 23.35 -10.01
CA HIS A 100 -3.47 24.05 -11.23
C HIS A 100 -2.62 23.13 -12.11
N ARG A 101 -3.00 22.95 -13.38
CA ARG A 101 -2.27 22.11 -14.35
C ARG A 101 -0.97 22.79 -14.78
N SER A 102 -0.01 22.88 -13.89
CA SER A 102 1.37 23.24 -14.22
C SER A 102 2.29 22.84 -13.06
N ALA A 103 2.57 21.58 -12.95
CA ALA A 103 3.72 21.12 -12.15
C ALA A 103 4.85 20.75 -13.13
N PRO A 104 6.03 21.36 -13.00
CA PRO A 104 7.21 20.96 -13.77
C PRO A 104 7.65 19.56 -13.37
N SER A 105 8.25 18.85 -14.31
CA SER A 105 8.78 17.49 -14.22
C SER A 105 10.06 17.35 -13.38
N GLU A 106 10.25 18.15 -12.32
CA GLU A 106 11.51 18.22 -11.59
C GLU A 106 11.33 17.95 -10.09
N TYR A 107 10.93 16.73 -9.74
CA TYR A 107 11.14 16.19 -8.38
C TYR A 107 11.30 14.68 -8.45
N CYS A 108 12.43 14.24 -9.00
CA CYS A 108 12.97 12.91 -8.79
C CYS A 108 14.49 12.95 -8.98
N SER A 109 15.18 13.51 -8.01
CA SER A 109 16.63 13.35 -7.85
C SER A 109 16.97 13.64 -6.39
N VAL A 110 16.90 12.63 -5.55
CA VAL A 110 17.81 12.33 -4.44
C VAL A 110 17.69 10.83 -4.15
#